data_b55ab7ed5cadad4a94145a3d29a6b398
#
_entry.id   b55ab7ed5cadad4a94145a3d29a6b398
#
_cell.length_a   1.000
_cell.length_b   1.000
_cell.length_c   1.000
_cell.angle_alpha   90.00
_cell.angle_beta   90.00
_cell.angle_gamma   90.00
#
_symmetry.space_group_name_H-M   'P 1'
#
loop_
_entity.id
_entity.type
_entity.pdbx_description
1 polymer ?
#
loop_
_entity_poly.entity_id
_entity_poly.type
_entity_poly.pdbx_seq_one_letter_code
_entity_poly.pdbx_strand_id
1 'polypeptide(L)'
;VQAGGLFPHLTVEENIALVMKVAQYPKEQIHDRVTAMLKMVNLDPALYRNQYPSQLSGGQQQRVGVARAFAVDPPIVLMDEPFSALDPMTRSELQNEIHALQKKTGKTIIFVTHDMDEAIKLADRICIIQSGHIVQCDTPENILKHPANQYVSTFIGENRLWSNPGYIRAADIMRLRPKTVNRGRTVLQALQMMRQGGVDSLLMVDED
;
A
#
# COMPACT_ATOMS: atom_id res chain seq x y z
N VAL A 1 -16.98 -5.18 5.53
CA VAL A 1 -17.56 -6.53 5.41
C VAL A 1 -16.44 -7.50 5.12
N GLN A 2 -16.09 -8.34 6.08
CA GLN A 2 -15.16 -9.46 5.87
C GLN A 2 -15.66 -10.33 4.71
N ALA A 3 -14.72 -10.85 3.88
CA ALA A 3 -14.99 -11.72 2.73
C ALA A 3 -15.86 -11.12 1.63
N GLY A 4 -15.41 -10.01 1.03
CA GLY A 4 -15.98 -9.49 -0.23
C GLY A 4 -17.43 -8.98 -0.19
N GLY A 5 -18.19 -9.24 0.87
CA GLY A 5 -19.58 -8.81 1.05
C GLY A 5 -20.50 -9.13 -0.13
N LEU A 6 -20.23 -10.22 -0.83
CA LEU A 6 -21.04 -10.65 -1.96
C LEU A 6 -22.36 -11.24 -1.45
N PHE A 7 -23.43 -11.01 -2.23
CA PHE A 7 -24.70 -11.65 -1.97
C PHE A 7 -24.65 -13.11 -2.42
N PRO A 8 -24.78 -14.10 -1.51
CA PRO A 8 -24.53 -15.51 -1.82
C PRO A 8 -25.56 -16.12 -2.79
N HIS A 9 -26.74 -15.53 -2.88
CA HIS A 9 -27.83 -15.96 -3.75
C HIS A 9 -27.81 -15.29 -5.14
N LEU A 10 -26.87 -14.38 -5.39
CA LEU A 10 -26.69 -13.72 -6.68
C LEU A 10 -25.43 -14.26 -7.36
N THR A 11 -25.49 -14.38 -8.68
CA THR A 11 -24.30 -14.71 -9.50
C THR A 11 -23.26 -13.60 -9.42
N VAL A 12 -22.07 -13.84 -9.94
CA VAL A 12 -21.01 -12.84 -10.08
C VAL A 12 -21.50 -11.64 -10.90
N GLU A 13 -22.14 -11.88 -12.04
CA GLU A 13 -22.73 -10.80 -12.85
C GLU A 13 -23.73 -9.97 -12.07
N GLU A 14 -24.64 -10.64 -11.36
CA GLU A 14 -25.68 -9.97 -10.58
C GLU A 14 -25.10 -9.17 -9.40
N ASN A 15 -24.06 -9.69 -8.75
CA ASN A 15 -23.35 -8.99 -7.70
C ASN A 15 -22.71 -7.70 -8.22
N ILE A 16 -21.99 -7.75 -9.36
CA ILE A 16 -21.35 -6.57 -9.95
C ILE A 16 -22.41 -5.59 -10.46
N ALA A 17 -23.44 -6.11 -11.12
CA ALA A 17 -24.52 -5.31 -11.72
C ALA A 17 -25.43 -4.63 -10.70
N LEU A 18 -25.43 -5.09 -9.43
CA LEU A 18 -26.41 -4.66 -8.42
C LEU A 18 -26.49 -3.13 -8.29
N VAL A 19 -25.34 -2.48 -8.12
CA VAL A 19 -25.27 -1.02 -7.94
C VAL A 19 -25.73 -0.29 -9.21
N MET A 20 -25.41 -0.83 -10.38
CA MET A 20 -25.84 -0.28 -11.67
C MET A 20 -27.35 -0.41 -11.86
N LYS A 21 -27.94 -1.55 -11.44
CA LYS A 21 -29.41 -1.75 -11.48
C LYS A 21 -30.13 -0.76 -10.59
N VAL A 22 -29.61 -0.53 -9.37
CA VAL A 22 -30.16 0.48 -8.45
C VAL A 22 -30.04 1.89 -9.03
N ALA A 23 -28.95 2.19 -9.71
CA ALA A 23 -28.74 3.45 -10.42
C ALA A 23 -29.45 3.54 -11.79
N GLN A 24 -30.31 2.56 -12.13
CA GLN A 24 -31.15 2.52 -13.32
C GLN A 24 -30.39 2.58 -14.66
N TYR A 25 -29.20 1.97 -14.74
CA TYR A 25 -28.45 1.85 -15.99
C TYR A 25 -29.22 0.96 -17.01
N PRO A 26 -29.12 1.27 -18.32
CA PRO A 26 -29.66 0.42 -19.36
C PRO A 26 -29.07 -0.99 -19.36
N LYS A 27 -29.87 -2.02 -19.62
CA LYS A 27 -29.44 -3.44 -19.54
C LYS A 27 -28.21 -3.74 -20.42
N GLU A 28 -28.15 -3.17 -21.62
CA GLU A 28 -27.00 -3.34 -22.52
C GLU A 28 -25.72 -2.79 -21.94
N GLN A 29 -25.77 -1.59 -21.34
CA GLN A 29 -24.62 -0.98 -20.67
C GLN A 29 -24.16 -1.78 -19.45
N ILE A 30 -25.09 -2.40 -18.71
CA ILE A 30 -24.77 -3.26 -17.57
C ILE A 30 -23.94 -4.46 -18.04
N HIS A 31 -24.36 -5.14 -19.09
CA HIS A 31 -23.68 -6.32 -19.62
C HIS A 31 -22.23 -6.03 -20.03
N ASP A 32 -22.04 -4.97 -20.81
CA ASP A 32 -20.72 -4.56 -21.28
C ASP A 32 -19.83 -4.11 -20.12
N ARG A 33 -20.41 -3.36 -19.18
CA ARG A 33 -19.68 -2.88 -18.01
C ARG A 33 -19.24 -4.03 -17.09
N VAL A 34 -20.11 -5.01 -16.82
CA VAL A 34 -19.75 -6.21 -16.04
C VAL A 34 -18.61 -6.97 -16.74
N THR A 35 -18.66 -7.11 -18.06
CA THR A 35 -17.58 -7.74 -18.83
C THR A 35 -16.26 -6.99 -18.64
N ALA A 36 -16.29 -5.66 -18.73
CA ALA A 36 -15.11 -4.81 -18.53
C ALA A 36 -14.57 -4.92 -17.10
N MET A 37 -15.45 -4.95 -16.09
CA MET A 37 -15.07 -5.05 -14.67
C MET A 37 -14.45 -6.42 -14.36
N LEU A 38 -14.99 -7.51 -14.87
CA LEU A 38 -14.39 -8.84 -14.70
C LEU A 38 -12.99 -8.93 -15.31
N LYS A 39 -12.82 -8.42 -16.55
CA LYS A 39 -11.49 -8.36 -17.17
C LYS A 39 -10.52 -7.48 -16.39
N MET A 40 -10.99 -6.39 -15.82
CA MET A 40 -10.18 -5.46 -15.02
C MET A 40 -9.57 -6.13 -13.78
N VAL A 41 -10.29 -7.08 -13.18
CA VAL A 41 -9.83 -7.83 -12.00
C VAL A 41 -9.28 -9.22 -12.36
N ASN A 42 -8.88 -9.44 -13.62
CA ASN A 42 -8.30 -10.69 -14.12
C ASN A 42 -9.19 -11.94 -13.89
N LEU A 43 -10.52 -11.77 -14.01
CA LEU A 43 -11.48 -12.87 -14.03
C LEU A 43 -12.06 -13.00 -15.44
N ASP A 44 -11.91 -14.19 -16.06
CA ASP A 44 -12.50 -14.45 -17.38
C ASP A 44 -14.02 -14.40 -17.32
N PRO A 45 -14.69 -13.46 -18.03
CA PRO A 45 -16.14 -13.37 -18.02
C PRO A 45 -16.85 -14.65 -18.51
N ALA A 46 -16.24 -15.42 -19.42
CA ALA A 46 -16.82 -16.65 -19.92
C ALA A 46 -16.89 -17.75 -18.84
N LEU A 47 -15.93 -17.78 -17.92
CA LEU A 47 -15.85 -18.78 -16.88
C LEU A 47 -16.58 -18.37 -15.59
N TYR A 48 -16.50 -17.10 -15.22
CA TYR A 48 -16.90 -16.66 -13.87
C TYR A 48 -18.26 -15.96 -13.80
N ARG A 49 -18.75 -15.39 -14.88
CA ARG A 49 -19.96 -14.56 -14.91
C ARG A 49 -21.18 -15.20 -14.23
N ASN A 50 -21.43 -16.48 -14.52
CA ASN A 50 -22.59 -17.21 -14.06
C ASN A 50 -22.38 -18.00 -12.76
N GLN A 51 -21.17 -17.93 -12.19
CA GLN A 51 -20.87 -18.62 -10.94
C GLN A 51 -21.47 -17.87 -9.74
N TYR A 52 -21.77 -18.64 -8.70
CA TYR A 52 -22.17 -18.10 -7.39
C TYR A 52 -20.94 -17.90 -6.51
N PRO A 53 -21.00 -17.02 -5.49
CA PRO A 53 -19.88 -16.81 -4.55
C PRO A 53 -19.36 -18.10 -3.92
N SER A 54 -20.22 -19.09 -3.64
CA SER A 54 -19.84 -20.39 -3.07
C SER A 54 -18.94 -21.24 -3.99
N GLN A 55 -18.88 -20.93 -5.27
CA GLN A 55 -18.06 -21.61 -6.28
C GLN A 55 -16.70 -20.94 -6.50
N LEU A 56 -16.45 -19.81 -5.80
CA LEU A 56 -15.26 -18.99 -5.94
C LEU A 56 -14.32 -19.18 -4.75
N SER A 57 -13.01 -19.11 -4.98
CA SER A 57 -12.04 -18.94 -3.90
C SER A 57 -12.22 -17.59 -3.20
N GLY A 58 -11.71 -17.45 -1.96
CA GLY A 58 -11.76 -16.18 -1.23
C GLY A 58 -11.17 -15.00 -2.01
N GLY A 59 -10.06 -15.23 -2.71
CA GLY A 59 -9.43 -14.22 -3.57
C GLY A 59 -10.30 -13.82 -4.77
N GLN A 60 -10.96 -14.79 -5.41
CA GLN A 60 -11.89 -14.51 -6.51
C GLN A 60 -13.12 -13.73 -6.01
N GLN A 61 -13.67 -14.09 -4.85
CA GLN A 61 -14.75 -13.31 -4.23
C GLN A 61 -14.34 -11.86 -3.96
N GLN A 62 -13.12 -11.65 -3.49
CA GLN A 62 -12.59 -10.33 -3.22
C GLN A 62 -12.42 -9.51 -4.50
N ARG A 63 -11.88 -10.10 -5.58
CA ARG A 63 -11.80 -9.50 -6.91
C ARG A 63 -13.20 -9.10 -7.45
N VAL A 64 -14.22 -9.93 -7.25
CA VAL A 64 -15.61 -9.59 -7.61
C VAL A 64 -16.12 -8.42 -6.77
N GLY A 65 -15.81 -8.36 -5.48
CA GLY A 65 -16.12 -7.23 -4.61
C GLY A 65 -15.49 -5.91 -5.08
N VAL A 66 -14.22 -5.95 -5.51
CA VAL A 66 -13.54 -4.81 -6.13
C VAL A 66 -14.22 -4.42 -7.45
N ALA A 67 -14.50 -5.37 -8.33
CA ALA A 67 -15.20 -5.13 -9.60
C ALA A 67 -16.57 -4.43 -9.37
N ARG A 68 -17.33 -4.88 -8.37
CA ARG A 68 -18.60 -4.24 -7.97
C ARG A 68 -18.42 -2.80 -7.51
N ALA A 69 -17.37 -2.52 -6.72
CA ALA A 69 -17.10 -1.17 -6.22
C ALA A 69 -16.79 -0.18 -7.36
N PHE A 70 -16.17 -0.64 -8.44
CA PHE A 70 -15.86 0.16 -9.62
C PHE A 70 -16.95 0.16 -10.72
N ALA A 71 -18.01 -0.62 -10.58
CA ALA A 71 -19.01 -0.82 -11.64
C ALA A 71 -19.68 0.48 -12.10
N VAL A 72 -20.06 1.36 -11.17
CA VAL A 72 -20.72 2.66 -11.44
C VAL A 72 -19.74 3.82 -11.68
N ASP A 73 -18.47 3.52 -11.82
CA ASP A 73 -17.41 4.51 -12.04
C ASP A 73 -17.39 5.67 -11.03
N PRO A 74 -17.42 5.39 -9.70
CA PRO A 74 -17.53 6.43 -8.70
C PRO A 74 -16.23 7.27 -8.62
N PRO A 75 -16.30 8.55 -8.20
CA PRO A 75 -15.11 9.37 -7.98
C PRO A 75 -14.30 8.92 -6.75
N ILE A 76 -14.98 8.32 -5.76
CA ILE A 76 -14.38 7.83 -4.51
C ILE A 76 -14.79 6.37 -4.31
N VAL A 77 -13.82 5.51 -4.03
CA VAL A 77 -14.01 4.08 -3.72
C VAL A 77 -13.63 3.83 -2.26
N LEU A 78 -14.54 3.22 -1.51
CA LEU A 78 -14.30 2.83 -0.12
C LEU A 78 -14.11 1.32 -0.03
N MET A 79 -13.01 0.87 0.58
CA MET A 79 -12.68 -0.53 0.78
C MET A 79 -12.40 -0.79 2.27
N ASP A 80 -12.95 -1.85 2.80
CA ASP A 80 -12.75 -2.29 4.18
C ASP A 80 -12.02 -3.63 4.16
N GLU A 81 -10.78 -3.63 4.64
CA GLU A 81 -9.86 -4.77 4.65
C GLU A 81 -9.81 -5.57 3.31
N PRO A 82 -9.51 -4.90 2.18
CA PRO A 82 -9.66 -5.52 0.86
C PRO A 82 -8.70 -6.69 0.60
N PHE A 83 -7.74 -6.94 1.47
CA PHE A 83 -6.71 -7.95 1.27
C PHE A 83 -6.64 -9.02 2.38
N SER A 84 -7.47 -8.93 3.43
CA SER A 84 -7.35 -9.73 4.66
C SER A 84 -7.51 -11.24 4.46
N ALA A 85 -8.34 -11.67 3.50
CA ALA A 85 -8.66 -13.07 3.26
C ALA A 85 -7.77 -13.74 2.19
N LEU A 86 -6.67 -13.10 1.78
CA LEU A 86 -5.82 -13.54 0.68
C LEU A 86 -4.51 -14.16 1.16
N ASP A 87 -4.06 -15.20 0.46
CA ASP A 87 -2.68 -15.66 0.57
C ASP A 87 -1.69 -14.60 0.08
N PRO A 88 -0.40 -14.64 0.48
CA PRO A 88 0.56 -13.59 0.19
C PRO A 88 0.76 -13.31 -1.30
N MET A 89 0.68 -14.34 -2.17
CA MET A 89 0.89 -14.18 -3.60
C MET A 89 -0.30 -13.45 -4.23
N THR A 90 -1.51 -13.97 -4.03
CA THR A 90 -2.77 -13.36 -4.51
C THR A 90 -2.96 -11.94 -3.96
N ARG A 91 -2.58 -11.71 -2.70
CA ARG A 91 -2.59 -10.38 -2.07
C ARG A 91 -1.71 -9.40 -2.84
N SER A 92 -0.46 -9.77 -3.11
CA SER A 92 0.49 -8.90 -3.83
C SER A 92 0.00 -8.59 -5.25
N GLU A 93 -0.56 -9.57 -5.94
CA GLU A 93 -1.15 -9.39 -7.27
C GLU A 93 -2.31 -8.38 -7.25
N LEU A 94 -3.30 -8.58 -6.36
CA LEU A 94 -4.45 -7.68 -6.26
C LEU A 94 -4.06 -6.27 -5.83
N GLN A 95 -3.08 -6.11 -4.94
CA GLN A 95 -2.51 -4.81 -4.57
C GLN A 95 -1.95 -4.08 -5.79
N ASN A 96 -1.17 -4.77 -6.60
CA ASN A 96 -0.57 -4.20 -7.81
C ASN A 96 -1.66 -3.83 -8.85
N GLU A 97 -2.70 -4.66 -8.99
CA GLU A 97 -3.84 -4.40 -9.87
C GLU A 97 -4.61 -3.15 -9.43
N ILE A 98 -4.94 -3.03 -8.13
CA ILE A 98 -5.64 -1.85 -7.58
C ILE A 98 -4.80 -0.58 -7.76
N HIS A 99 -3.49 -0.66 -7.49
CA HIS A 99 -2.59 0.48 -7.69
C HIS A 99 -2.50 0.92 -9.15
N ALA A 100 -2.36 -0.04 -10.08
CA ALA A 100 -2.37 0.24 -11.52
C ALA A 100 -3.71 0.84 -11.98
N LEU A 101 -4.82 0.33 -11.45
CA LEU A 101 -6.16 0.83 -11.73
C LEU A 101 -6.34 2.26 -11.22
N GLN A 102 -5.92 2.56 -10.00
CA GLN A 102 -5.97 3.89 -9.41
C GLN A 102 -5.19 4.89 -10.27
N LYS A 103 -3.95 4.54 -10.65
CA LYS A 103 -3.13 5.40 -11.54
C LYS A 103 -3.78 5.64 -12.90
N LYS A 104 -4.40 4.60 -13.48
CA LYS A 104 -5.06 4.70 -14.79
C LYS A 104 -6.33 5.54 -14.73
N THR A 105 -7.08 5.47 -13.62
CA THR A 105 -8.41 6.11 -13.51
C THR A 105 -8.38 7.45 -12.78
N GLY A 106 -7.30 7.76 -12.05
CA GLY A 106 -7.16 8.97 -11.24
C GLY A 106 -8.16 9.06 -10.07
N LYS A 107 -8.76 7.95 -9.67
CA LYS A 107 -9.79 7.93 -8.61
C LYS A 107 -9.19 8.00 -7.22
N THR A 108 -9.96 8.56 -6.30
CA THR A 108 -9.63 8.52 -4.88
C THR A 108 -10.07 7.17 -4.30
N ILE A 109 -9.13 6.43 -3.73
CA ILE A 109 -9.40 5.17 -3.03
C ILE A 109 -9.11 5.40 -1.55
N ILE A 110 -10.09 5.11 -0.71
CA ILE A 110 -9.92 5.08 0.75
C ILE A 110 -10.07 3.63 1.18
N PHE A 111 -9.02 3.04 1.73
CA PHE A 111 -9.09 1.68 2.26
C PHE A 111 -8.68 1.64 3.73
N VAL A 112 -9.36 0.78 4.48
CA VAL A 112 -9.04 0.48 5.86
C VAL A 112 -8.24 -0.81 5.88
N THR A 113 -7.13 -0.82 6.61
CA THR A 113 -6.33 -2.00 6.85
C THR A 113 -5.70 -1.93 8.24
N HIS A 114 -5.42 -3.08 8.83
CA HIS A 114 -4.60 -3.21 10.03
C HIS A 114 -3.14 -3.54 9.69
N ASP A 115 -2.83 -3.76 8.42
CA ASP A 115 -1.49 -4.10 7.94
C ASP A 115 -0.75 -2.83 7.47
N MET A 116 0.29 -2.46 8.21
CA MET A 116 1.11 -1.28 7.89
C MET A 116 1.91 -1.42 6.60
N ASP A 117 2.28 -2.65 6.19
CA ASP A 117 3.01 -2.86 4.94
C ASP A 117 2.12 -2.59 3.73
N GLU A 118 0.84 -2.96 3.82
CA GLU A 118 -0.16 -2.60 2.82
C GLU A 118 -0.32 -1.08 2.72
N ALA A 119 -0.47 -0.41 3.86
CA ALA A 119 -0.63 1.03 3.90
C ALA A 119 0.60 1.75 3.31
N ILE A 120 1.81 1.37 3.71
CA ILE A 120 3.06 1.96 3.21
C ILE A 120 3.23 1.73 1.71
N LYS A 121 2.88 0.53 1.22
CA LYS A 121 3.05 0.16 -0.19
C LYS A 121 2.10 0.89 -1.12
N LEU A 122 0.86 1.14 -0.68
CA LEU A 122 -0.23 1.55 -1.57
C LEU A 122 -0.67 3.00 -1.40
N ALA A 123 -0.55 3.55 -0.20
CA ALA A 123 -1.19 4.83 0.11
C ALA A 123 -0.28 6.02 -0.21
N ASP A 124 -0.86 7.06 -0.79
CA ASP A 124 -0.23 8.39 -0.88
C ASP A 124 -0.25 9.09 0.49
N ARG A 125 -1.27 8.82 1.31
CA ARG A 125 -1.41 9.31 2.69
C ARG A 125 -1.98 8.23 3.59
N ILE A 126 -1.46 8.15 4.81
CA ILE A 126 -1.91 7.22 5.85
C ILE A 126 -2.52 8.02 6.99
N CYS A 127 -3.69 7.60 7.44
CA CYS A 127 -4.38 8.18 8.60
C CYS A 127 -4.44 7.11 9.71
N ILE A 128 -3.72 7.33 10.80
CA ILE A 128 -3.70 6.44 11.96
C ILE A 128 -4.77 6.89 12.94
N ILE A 129 -5.66 5.97 13.30
CA ILE A 129 -6.79 6.21 14.19
C ILE A 129 -6.62 5.38 15.47
N GLN A 130 -6.80 6.02 16.62
CA GLN A 130 -6.81 5.38 17.94
C GLN A 130 -8.04 5.83 18.71
N SER A 131 -8.82 4.89 19.23
CA SER A 131 -10.01 5.17 20.04
C SER A 131 -10.97 6.20 19.41
N GLY A 132 -11.16 6.12 18.08
CA GLY A 132 -12.06 7.00 17.33
C GLY A 132 -11.46 8.37 16.99
N HIS A 133 -10.22 8.66 17.34
CA HIS A 133 -9.54 9.93 17.06
C HIS A 133 -8.38 9.74 16.08
N ILE A 134 -8.22 10.71 15.18
CA ILE A 134 -7.05 10.75 14.30
C ILE A 134 -5.83 11.15 15.13
N VAL A 135 -4.83 10.25 15.18
CA VAL A 135 -3.56 10.48 15.89
C VAL A 135 -2.53 11.12 14.97
N GLN A 136 -2.44 10.64 13.73
CA GLN A 136 -1.57 11.19 12.71
C GLN A 136 -2.16 10.94 11.32
N CYS A 137 -2.02 11.91 10.42
CA CYS A 137 -2.40 11.77 9.03
C CYS A 137 -1.35 12.43 8.14
N ASP A 138 -0.51 11.64 7.48
CA ASP A 138 0.62 12.13 6.70
C ASP A 138 1.03 11.17 5.58
N THR A 139 2.09 11.51 4.85
CA THR A 139 2.71 10.60 3.88
C THR A 139 3.36 9.41 4.60
N PRO A 140 3.51 8.24 3.94
CA PRO A 140 4.23 7.10 4.50
C PRO A 140 5.64 7.47 5.00
N GLU A 141 6.37 8.28 4.23
CA GLU A 141 7.72 8.75 4.59
C GLU A 141 7.72 9.51 5.92
N ASN A 142 6.82 10.48 6.09
CA ASN A 142 6.75 11.28 7.30
C ASN A 142 6.30 10.47 8.52
N ILE A 143 5.37 9.53 8.34
CA ILE A 143 4.92 8.65 9.43
C ILE A 143 6.06 7.75 9.91
N LEU A 144 6.87 7.22 8.97
CA LEU A 144 8.03 6.37 9.31
C LEU A 144 9.15 7.16 9.98
N LYS A 145 9.42 8.38 9.54
CA LYS A 145 10.53 9.21 10.05
C LYS A 145 10.17 10.00 11.31
N HIS A 146 8.92 10.44 11.42
CA HIS A 146 8.44 11.36 12.44
C HIS A 146 7.12 10.87 13.05
N PRO A 147 7.11 9.72 13.75
CA PRO A 147 5.90 9.26 14.43
C PRO A 147 5.46 10.28 15.49
N ALA A 148 4.16 10.63 15.49
CA ALA A 148 3.61 11.68 16.35
C ALA A 148 3.71 11.36 17.85
N ASN A 149 3.71 10.08 18.23
CA ASN A 149 3.82 9.63 19.60
C ASN A 149 4.27 8.15 19.68
N GLN A 150 4.46 7.66 20.90
CA GLN A 150 4.88 6.28 21.17
C GLN A 150 3.90 5.24 20.62
N TYR A 151 2.59 5.52 20.63
CA TYR A 151 1.61 4.61 20.06
C TYR A 151 1.85 4.40 18.55
N VAL A 152 2.03 5.50 17.81
CA VAL A 152 2.32 5.46 16.36
C VAL A 152 3.63 4.72 16.11
N SER A 153 4.71 5.04 16.86
CA SER A 153 6.01 4.37 16.76
C SER A 153 5.90 2.86 16.98
N THR A 154 5.20 2.44 18.02
CA THR A 154 4.99 1.02 18.33
C THR A 154 4.12 0.33 17.27
N PHE A 155 3.05 0.99 16.80
CA PHE A 155 2.15 0.46 15.79
C PHE A 155 2.85 0.25 14.43
N ILE A 156 3.74 1.19 14.05
CA ILE A 156 4.58 1.07 12.85
C ILE A 156 5.59 -0.07 13.01
N GLY A 157 6.22 -0.18 14.19
CA GLY A 157 7.34 -1.07 14.46
C GLY A 157 8.70 -0.36 14.27
N GLU A 158 9.56 -0.46 15.27
CA GLU A 158 10.82 0.30 15.39
C GLU A 158 11.79 0.14 14.21
N ASN A 159 11.79 -1.00 13.55
CA ASN A 159 12.72 -1.30 12.44
C ASN A 159 12.12 -1.11 11.05
N ARG A 160 10.86 -0.69 10.93
CA ARG A 160 10.16 -0.67 9.63
C ARG A 160 10.72 0.38 8.66
N LEU A 161 11.28 1.46 9.16
CA LEU A 161 12.00 2.43 8.32
C LEU A 161 13.16 1.77 7.56
N TRP A 162 13.95 0.93 8.25
CA TRP A 162 15.09 0.22 7.65
C TRP A 162 14.66 -0.86 6.65
N SER A 163 13.46 -1.40 6.80
CA SER A 163 12.87 -2.35 5.84
C SER A 163 12.36 -1.66 4.56
N ASN A 164 12.30 -0.33 4.55
CA ASN A 164 11.84 0.48 3.42
C ASN A 164 12.91 1.49 2.98
N PRO A 165 14.06 1.05 2.44
CA PRO A 165 15.22 1.91 2.16
C PRO A 165 14.92 3.02 1.14
N GLY A 166 13.87 2.89 0.33
CA GLY A 166 13.42 3.92 -0.60
C GLY A 166 13.01 5.24 0.06
N TYR A 167 12.67 5.22 1.35
CA TYR A 167 12.34 6.42 2.14
C TYR A 167 13.53 6.99 2.91
N ILE A 168 14.68 6.30 2.93
CA ILE A 168 15.88 6.75 3.64
C ILE A 168 16.76 7.52 2.66
N ARG A 169 16.97 8.79 2.95
CA ARG A 169 17.93 9.61 2.18
C ARG A 169 19.32 9.49 2.81
N ALA A 170 20.36 9.64 2.02
CA ALA A 170 21.72 9.71 2.53
C ALA A 170 21.85 10.77 3.66
N ALA A 171 21.15 11.89 3.52
CA ALA A 171 21.10 12.94 4.54
C ALA A 171 20.53 12.50 5.88
N ASP A 172 19.64 11.50 5.91
CA ASP A 172 19.01 11.00 7.13
C ASP A 172 19.98 10.15 7.99
N ILE A 173 20.99 9.56 7.35
CA ILE A 173 21.96 8.63 7.97
C ILE A 173 23.40 9.14 7.97
N MET A 174 23.70 10.18 7.19
CA MET A 174 25.06 10.71 7.09
C MET A 174 25.48 11.42 8.39
N ARG A 175 26.75 11.33 8.71
CA ARG A 175 27.34 12.18 9.76
C ARG A 175 27.56 13.58 9.20
N LEU A 176 26.93 14.59 9.80
CA LEU A 176 27.04 16.00 9.37
C LEU A 176 28.47 16.56 9.44
N ARG A 177 29.31 15.98 10.30
CA ARG A 177 30.71 16.36 10.49
C ARG A 177 31.56 15.11 10.56
N PRO A 178 31.84 14.45 9.43
CA PRO A 178 32.72 13.30 9.42
C PRO A 178 34.12 13.71 9.90
N LYS A 179 34.81 12.83 10.61
CA LYS A 179 36.23 13.04 10.93
C LYS A 179 37.05 12.87 9.67
N THR A 180 37.87 13.87 9.38
CA THR A 180 38.74 13.88 8.19
C THR A 180 40.20 13.80 8.61
N VAL A 181 41.01 13.29 7.72
CA VAL A 181 42.48 13.26 7.84
C VAL A 181 43.09 13.76 6.53
N ASN A 182 44.09 14.64 6.64
CA ASN A 182 44.82 15.11 5.49
C ASN A 182 45.75 14.00 4.98
N ARG A 183 45.90 13.92 3.64
CA ARG A 183 46.71 12.94 2.93
C ARG A 183 48.21 12.93 3.38
N GLY A 184 48.74 14.07 3.82
CA GLY A 184 50.10 14.19 4.34
C GLY A 184 50.33 13.60 5.73
N ARG A 185 49.26 13.14 6.46
CA ARG A 185 49.42 12.54 7.78
C ARG A 185 49.85 11.08 7.68
N THR A 186 50.66 10.65 8.66
CA THR A 186 51.06 9.24 8.78
C THR A 186 49.92 8.34 9.23
N VAL A 187 50.01 7.05 8.94
CA VAL A 187 49.03 6.04 9.41
C VAL A 187 48.91 6.05 10.92
N LEU A 188 50.01 6.24 11.65
CA LEU A 188 50.00 6.32 13.12
C LEU A 188 49.18 7.52 13.63
N GLN A 189 49.33 8.67 13.00
CA GLN A 189 48.53 9.87 13.32
C GLN A 189 47.04 9.65 12.99
N ALA A 190 46.72 9.01 11.89
CA ALA A 190 45.36 8.66 11.53
C ALA A 190 44.72 7.71 12.57
N LEU A 191 45.45 6.67 12.99
CA LEU A 191 44.99 5.76 14.06
C LEU A 191 44.77 6.46 15.39
N GLN A 192 45.64 7.40 15.76
CA GLN A 192 45.45 8.21 17.00
C GLN A 192 44.17 9.07 16.90
N MET A 193 43.92 9.70 15.74
CA MET A 193 42.72 10.49 15.50
C MET A 193 41.44 9.62 15.56
N MET A 194 41.48 8.39 15.02
CA MET A 194 40.36 7.45 15.11
C MET A 194 40.06 7.09 16.57
N ARG A 195 41.09 6.73 17.34
CA ARG A 195 40.95 6.40 18.79
C ARG A 195 40.41 7.58 19.59
N GLN A 196 40.94 8.77 19.41
CA GLN A 196 40.50 9.99 20.12
C GLN A 196 39.08 10.41 19.69
N GLY A 197 38.73 10.19 18.43
CA GLY A 197 37.45 10.53 17.86
C GLY A 197 36.35 9.47 18.07
N GLY A 198 36.71 8.27 18.59
CA GLY A 198 35.78 7.16 18.75
C GLY A 198 35.15 6.72 17.42
N VAL A 199 35.94 6.73 16.33
CA VAL A 199 35.47 6.40 14.99
C VAL A 199 36.29 5.28 14.38
N ASP A 200 35.66 4.42 13.58
CA ASP A 200 36.27 3.28 12.92
C ASP A 200 36.80 3.61 11.51
N SER A 201 36.53 4.84 11.04
CA SER A 201 36.96 5.31 9.73
C SER A 201 37.20 6.81 9.72
N LEU A 202 38.11 7.26 8.84
CA LEU A 202 38.35 8.66 8.54
C LEU A 202 38.21 8.89 7.03
N LEU A 203 37.67 10.02 6.65
CA LEU A 203 37.70 10.46 5.25
C LEU A 203 39.04 11.15 4.97
N MET A 204 39.76 10.66 3.97
CA MET A 204 40.97 11.34 3.51
C MET A 204 40.56 12.51 2.63
N VAL A 205 41.11 13.69 2.92
CA VAL A 205 40.91 14.91 2.14
C VAL A 205 42.26 15.42 1.64
N ASP A 206 42.25 15.91 0.42
CA ASP A 206 43.39 16.68 -0.09
C ASP A 206 43.29 18.12 0.43
N GLU A 207 44.41 18.77 0.67
CA GLU A 207 44.42 20.22 0.97
C GLU A 207 44.08 20.96 -0.32
N ASP A 208 43.02 21.75 -0.32
CA ASP A 208 42.87 22.91 -1.18
C ASP A 208 43.36 24.15 -0.43
#